data_2a2c8e9735278639eba8e7b3064278ee
#
_entry.id   2a2c8e9735278639eba8e7b3064278ee
#
_cell.length_a   1.000
_cell.length_b   1.000
_cell.length_c   1.000
_cell.angle_alpha   90.00
_cell.angle_beta   90.00
_cell.angle_gamma   90.00
#
_symmetry.space_group_name_H-M   'P 1'
#
loop_
_entity.id
_entity.type
_entity.pdbx_description
1 polymer ?
#
loop_
_entity_poly.entity_id
_entity_poly.type
_entity_poly.pdbx_seq_one_letter_code
_entity_poly.pdbx_strand_id
1 'polypeptide(L)'
;MKKLTSALISIFFIIVFWDIFVLSAFASTIHTGFETEILTSSEEKEILSNFEINKITEEGDKKAIECFDVNEKGNIAVGSSDFLKRIIKIYSEDGAFQYGFEFETAGKFGLEWDNDNILIYNVRGNIVISVDSKGDVVAVDKIADTINNQLYWKNTVYATK
;
A
#
# COMPACT_ATOMS: atom_id res chain seq x y z
N MET A 1 51.90 -0.50 21.33
CA MET A 1 51.46 -0.45 19.92
C MET A 1 50.37 -1.48 19.58
N LYS A 2 50.41 -2.75 19.97
CA LYS A 2 49.39 -3.78 19.64
C LYS A 2 47.97 -3.47 20.16
N LYS A 3 47.80 -2.79 21.31
CA LYS A 3 46.46 -2.44 21.84
C LYS A 3 45.76 -1.29 21.08
N LEU A 4 46.54 -0.38 20.51
CA LEU A 4 46.00 0.77 19.74
C LEU A 4 45.47 0.33 18.37
N THR A 5 46.18 -0.59 17.71
CA THR A 5 45.78 -1.18 16.44
C THR A 5 44.49 -2.02 16.55
N SER A 6 44.33 -2.77 17.65
CA SER A 6 43.11 -3.53 17.90
C SER A 6 41.89 -2.66 18.13
N ALA A 7 42.03 -1.54 18.84
CA ALA A 7 40.93 -0.58 19.06
C ALA A 7 40.49 0.10 17.75
N LEU A 8 41.44 0.50 16.90
CA LEU A 8 41.15 1.11 15.60
C LEU A 8 40.42 0.16 14.64
N ILE A 9 40.82 -1.12 14.63
CA ILE A 9 40.15 -2.16 13.81
C ILE A 9 38.70 -2.38 14.30
N SER A 10 38.46 -2.42 15.61
CA SER A 10 37.11 -2.57 16.16
C SER A 10 36.21 -1.39 15.84
N ILE A 11 36.72 -0.17 15.86
CA ILE A 11 35.95 1.03 15.51
C ILE A 11 35.60 1.03 14.01
N PHE A 12 36.53 0.63 13.15
CA PHE A 12 36.30 0.51 11.73
C PHE A 12 35.21 -0.52 11.38
N PHE A 13 35.19 -1.67 12.06
CA PHE A 13 34.14 -2.68 11.88
C PHE A 13 32.77 -2.16 12.35
N ILE A 14 32.68 -1.40 13.42
CA ILE A 14 31.44 -0.82 13.92
C ILE A 14 30.88 0.18 12.91
N ILE A 15 31.71 1.04 12.33
CA ILE A 15 31.28 2.03 11.33
C ILE A 15 30.80 1.33 10.06
N VAL A 16 31.52 0.34 9.53
CA VAL A 16 31.12 -0.41 8.34
C VAL A 16 29.84 -1.21 8.56
N PHE A 17 29.64 -1.78 9.77
CA PHE A 17 28.39 -2.48 10.11
C PHE A 17 27.18 -1.53 10.22
N TRP A 18 27.40 -0.29 10.66
CA TRP A 18 26.32 0.70 10.75
C TRP A 18 25.85 1.17 9.37
N ASP A 19 26.78 1.40 8.45
CA ASP A 19 26.42 1.77 7.07
C ASP A 19 25.66 0.65 6.34
N ILE A 20 25.98 -0.62 6.59
CA ILE A 20 25.27 -1.76 6.01
C ILE A 20 23.84 -1.88 6.60
N PHE A 21 23.61 -1.52 7.84
CA PHE A 21 22.29 -1.58 8.48
C PHE A 21 21.35 -0.46 8.04
N VAL A 22 21.90 0.68 7.64
CA VAL A 22 21.10 1.83 7.13
C VAL A 22 20.67 1.63 5.67
N LEU A 23 21.40 0.84 4.88
CA LEU A 23 21.07 0.59 3.47
C LEU A 23 19.99 -0.49 3.24
N SER A 24 19.58 -1.24 4.24
CA SER A 24 18.62 -2.35 4.09
C SER A 24 17.17 -2.00 4.45
N ALA A 25 16.85 -0.73 4.65
CA ALA A 25 15.55 -0.32 5.18
C ALA A 25 14.49 0.11 4.13
N PHE A 26 14.79 0.08 2.83
CA PHE A 26 13.82 0.54 1.82
C PHE A 26 13.81 -0.35 0.58
N ALA A 27 13.19 -1.51 0.71
CA ALA A 27 12.67 -2.24 -0.43
C ALA A 27 11.38 -2.96 -0.01
N SER A 28 10.36 -2.20 0.36
CA SER A 28 9.01 -2.72 0.32
C SER A 28 8.62 -2.71 -1.15
N THR A 29 8.75 -3.84 -1.81
CA THR A 29 8.35 -3.95 -3.21
C THR A 29 6.85 -4.21 -3.23
N ILE A 30 6.06 -3.23 -3.64
CA ILE A 30 4.65 -3.42 -3.94
C ILE A 30 4.55 -4.29 -5.20
N HIS A 31 3.89 -5.44 -5.10
CA HIS A 31 3.64 -6.31 -6.25
C HIS A 31 2.27 -5.95 -6.85
N THR A 32 2.31 -5.32 -8.00
CA THR A 32 1.13 -4.86 -8.71
C THR A 32 1.30 -5.06 -10.22
N GLY A 33 0.19 -5.03 -10.96
CA GLY A 33 0.23 -4.99 -12.43
C GLY A 33 0.67 -3.65 -13.01
N PHE A 34 0.81 -2.59 -12.19
CA PHE A 34 1.32 -1.30 -12.63
C PHE A 34 2.85 -1.24 -12.64
N GLU A 35 3.39 -0.48 -13.58
CA GLU A 35 4.77 0.01 -13.50
C GLU A 35 4.82 1.13 -12.46
N THR A 36 5.64 0.99 -11.41
CA THR A 36 5.75 1.96 -10.33
C THR A 36 7.12 2.64 -10.32
N GLU A 37 7.15 3.84 -9.74
CA GLU A 37 8.37 4.61 -9.46
C GLU A 37 8.49 4.77 -7.94
N ILE A 38 9.70 4.55 -7.43
CA ILE A 38 10.00 4.76 -6.00
C ILE A 38 9.95 6.25 -5.72
N LEU A 39 9.18 6.62 -4.69
CA LEU A 39 9.11 8.00 -4.21
C LEU A 39 10.38 8.41 -3.48
N THR A 40 10.70 9.69 -3.54
CA THR A 40 11.67 10.27 -2.61
C THR A 40 11.07 10.30 -1.20
N SER A 41 11.92 10.26 -0.17
CA SER A 41 11.46 10.33 1.23
C SER A 41 10.64 11.60 1.54
N SER A 42 10.82 12.68 0.79
CA SER A 42 10.04 13.91 0.93
C SER A 42 8.63 13.76 0.37
N GLU A 43 8.50 13.16 -0.83
CA GLU A 43 7.22 12.90 -1.47
C GLU A 43 6.39 11.89 -0.67
N GLU A 44 7.02 10.81 -0.22
CA GLU A 44 6.38 9.82 0.64
C GLU A 44 5.82 10.45 1.91
N LYS A 45 6.62 11.26 2.61
CA LYS A 45 6.20 11.96 3.82
C LYS A 45 5.03 12.91 3.55
N GLU A 46 5.03 13.63 2.43
CA GLU A 46 3.95 14.53 2.03
C GLU A 46 2.66 13.74 1.79
N ILE A 47 2.72 12.63 1.07
CA ILE A 47 1.57 11.77 0.81
C ILE A 47 1.00 11.23 2.12
N LEU A 48 1.84 10.65 2.98
CA LEU A 48 1.44 10.07 4.26
C LEU A 48 0.87 11.10 5.23
N SER A 49 1.33 12.35 5.17
CA SER A 49 0.77 13.42 6.02
C SER A 49 -0.66 13.82 5.64
N ASN A 50 -1.09 13.49 4.41
CA ASN A 50 -2.39 13.82 3.86
C ASN A 50 -3.30 12.58 3.65
N PHE A 51 -2.80 11.39 3.98
CA PHE A 51 -3.56 10.14 3.86
C PHE A 51 -3.79 9.53 5.23
N GLU A 52 -5.02 9.64 5.68
CA GLU A 52 -5.47 9.02 6.92
C GLU A 52 -6.35 7.82 6.58
N ILE A 53 -6.04 6.67 7.17
CA ILE A 53 -6.82 5.44 7.05
C ILE A 53 -7.24 4.96 8.41
N ASN A 54 -8.53 4.67 8.56
CA ASN A 54 -9.12 4.20 9.81
C ASN A 54 -9.64 2.78 9.63
N LYS A 55 -9.26 1.89 10.55
CA LYS A 55 -9.77 0.53 10.59
C LYS A 55 -11.20 0.52 11.13
N ILE A 56 -12.10 -0.23 10.47
CA ILE A 56 -13.46 -0.49 10.92
C ILE A 56 -13.63 -1.95 11.32
N THR A 57 -14.33 -2.18 12.43
CA THR A 57 -14.56 -3.52 13.02
C THR A 57 -16.02 -3.95 12.92
N GLU A 58 -16.89 -3.08 12.43
CA GLU A 58 -18.31 -3.35 12.20
C GLU A 58 -18.62 -3.21 10.72
N GLU A 59 -19.43 -4.10 10.18
CA GLU A 59 -19.74 -4.11 8.75
C GLU A 59 -20.46 -2.84 8.29
N GLY A 60 -21.34 -2.29 9.12
CA GLY A 60 -22.15 -1.13 8.80
C GLY A 60 -23.09 -1.34 7.60
N ASP A 61 -23.54 -0.26 6.99
CA ASP A 61 -24.49 -0.30 5.87
C ASP A 61 -23.87 -0.88 4.59
N LYS A 62 -24.73 -1.52 3.79
CA LYS A 62 -24.36 -1.98 2.44
C LYS A 62 -24.36 -0.79 1.48
N LYS A 63 -23.28 -0.64 0.73
CA LYS A 63 -23.13 0.38 -0.32
C LYS A 63 -22.94 -0.32 -1.68
N ALA A 64 -23.10 0.45 -2.74
CA ALA A 64 -22.82 -0.05 -4.10
C ALA A 64 -21.33 -0.42 -4.23
N ILE A 65 -21.06 -1.58 -4.82
CA ILE A 65 -19.69 -2.05 -5.05
C ILE A 65 -19.11 -1.27 -6.23
N GLU A 66 -17.93 -0.67 -6.04
CA GLU A 66 -17.18 0.03 -7.08
C GLU A 66 -16.00 -0.80 -7.59
N CYS A 67 -15.34 -1.54 -6.71
CA CYS A 67 -14.24 -2.46 -7.03
C CYS A 67 -14.22 -3.62 -6.05
N PHE A 68 -13.59 -4.71 -6.45
CA PHE A 68 -13.34 -5.85 -5.56
C PHE A 68 -12.15 -6.66 -6.07
N ASP A 69 -11.56 -7.44 -5.18
CA ASP A 69 -10.55 -8.43 -5.51
C ASP A 69 -10.62 -9.60 -4.54
N VAL A 70 -10.08 -10.77 -4.95
CA VAL A 70 -10.10 -12.00 -4.16
C VAL A 70 -8.68 -12.54 -4.09
N ASN A 71 -8.17 -12.78 -2.88
CA ASN A 71 -6.84 -13.33 -2.70
C ASN A 71 -6.81 -14.86 -2.84
N GLU A 72 -5.61 -15.44 -2.83
CA GLU A 72 -5.39 -16.89 -2.95
C GLU A 72 -6.04 -17.71 -1.82
N LYS A 73 -6.33 -17.09 -0.67
CA LYS A 73 -7.02 -17.72 0.47
C LYS A 73 -8.54 -17.64 0.38
N GLY A 74 -9.08 -17.08 -0.71
CA GLY A 74 -10.51 -16.87 -0.90
C GLY A 74 -11.08 -15.65 -0.16
N ASN A 75 -10.27 -14.84 0.53
CA ASN A 75 -10.75 -13.62 1.17
C ASN A 75 -11.10 -12.58 0.10
N ILE A 76 -12.20 -11.89 0.31
CA ILE A 76 -12.77 -10.93 -0.63
C ILE A 76 -12.61 -9.52 -0.07
N ALA A 77 -11.96 -8.64 -0.81
CA ALA A 77 -11.92 -7.21 -0.54
C ALA A 77 -12.94 -6.50 -1.43
N VAL A 78 -13.83 -5.71 -0.84
CA VAL A 78 -14.90 -4.99 -1.54
C VAL A 78 -14.78 -3.50 -1.27
N GLY A 79 -14.60 -2.71 -2.33
CA GLY A 79 -14.52 -1.27 -2.28
C GLY A 79 -15.84 -0.59 -2.65
N SER A 80 -16.21 0.42 -1.90
CA SER A 80 -17.41 1.24 -2.09
C SER A 80 -17.15 2.70 -1.69
N SER A 81 -18.05 3.60 -2.06
CA SER A 81 -17.96 5.02 -1.69
C SER A 81 -19.20 5.49 -0.94
N ASP A 82 -18.98 6.41 -0.03
CA ASP A 82 -20.01 7.20 0.63
C ASP A 82 -19.58 8.68 0.62
N PHE A 83 -20.01 9.39 -0.40
CA PHE A 83 -19.60 10.78 -0.66
C PHE A 83 -18.08 10.90 -0.91
N LEU A 84 -17.32 11.50 0.01
CA LEU A 84 -15.85 11.62 -0.06
C LEU A 84 -15.14 10.44 0.59
N LYS A 85 -15.82 9.70 1.44
CA LYS A 85 -15.29 8.51 2.10
C LYS A 85 -15.23 7.34 1.15
N ARG A 86 -14.13 6.61 1.20
CA ARG A 86 -13.93 5.32 0.55
C ARG A 86 -13.91 4.26 1.63
N ILE A 87 -14.58 3.16 1.37
CA ILE A 87 -14.76 2.08 2.34
C ILE A 87 -14.32 0.79 1.67
N ILE A 88 -13.38 0.10 2.26
CA ILE A 88 -12.98 -1.25 1.87
C ILE A 88 -13.43 -2.20 2.97
N LYS A 89 -14.17 -3.23 2.61
CA LYS A 89 -14.62 -4.30 3.53
C LYS A 89 -13.99 -5.61 3.14
N ILE A 90 -13.45 -6.31 4.12
CA ILE A 90 -12.82 -7.61 3.95
C ILE A 90 -13.74 -8.69 4.49
N TYR A 91 -13.98 -9.68 3.67
CA TYR A 91 -14.79 -10.85 3.98
C TYR A 91 -13.95 -12.10 3.84
N SER A 92 -14.24 -13.11 4.65
CA SER A 92 -13.70 -14.44 4.47
C SER A 92 -14.34 -15.16 3.26
N GLU A 93 -13.80 -16.29 2.88
CA GLU A 93 -14.28 -17.14 1.78
C GLU A 93 -15.78 -17.50 1.92
N ASP A 94 -16.26 -17.69 3.13
CA ASP A 94 -17.67 -17.98 3.44
C ASP A 94 -18.57 -16.73 3.50
N GLY A 95 -18.01 -15.55 3.21
CA GLY A 95 -18.73 -14.28 3.17
C GLY A 95 -18.93 -13.60 4.52
N ALA A 96 -18.26 -14.05 5.58
CA ALA A 96 -18.32 -13.38 6.87
C ALA A 96 -17.41 -12.14 6.90
N PHE A 97 -17.96 -10.99 7.35
CA PHE A 97 -17.19 -9.77 7.53
C PHE A 97 -16.08 -9.97 8.57
N GLN A 98 -14.87 -9.55 8.24
CA GLN A 98 -13.69 -9.66 9.10
C GLN A 98 -13.28 -8.31 9.68
N TYR A 99 -13.06 -7.35 8.82
CA TYR A 99 -12.68 -5.97 9.13
C TYR A 99 -12.82 -5.12 7.87
N GLY A 100 -12.55 -3.84 8.01
CA GLY A 100 -12.47 -2.96 6.86
C GLY A 100 -11.64 -1.73 7.14
N PHE A 101 -11.61 -0.83 6.16
CA PHE A 101 -10.91 0.44 6.21
C PHE A 101 -11.79 1.55 5.68
N GLU A 102 -11.71 2.74 6.28
CA GLU A 102 -12.25 3.96 5.68
C GLU A 102 -11.16 5.01 5.53
N PHE A 103 -11.19 5.74 4.44
CA PHE A 103 -10.26 6.82 4.13
C PHE A 103 -10.92 7.83 3.21
N GLU A 104 -10.35 9.03 3.10
CA GLU A 104 -10.85 10.05 2.18
C GLU A 104 -9.92 10.20 0.99
N THR A 105 -10.49 10.24 -0.20
CA THR A 105 -9.77 10.59 -1.41
C THR A 105 -10.69 11.21 -2.46
N ALA A 106 -10.14 12.13 -3.23
CA ALA A 106 -10.84 12.72 -4.36
C ALA A 106 -10.74 11.80 -5.59
N GLY A 107 -11.88 11.51 -6.21
CA GLY A 107 -11.94 10.71 -7.44
C GLY A 107 -12.19 9.23 -7.19
N LYS A 108 -11.97 8.45 -8.23
CA LYS A 108 -12.11 6.99 -8.17
C LYS A 108 -10.90 6.37 -7.49
N PHE A 109 -11.12 5.21 -6.90
CA PHE A 109 -10.07 4.35 -6.38
C PHE A 109 -10.25 2.93 -6.91
N GLY A 110 -9.21 2.13 -6.82
CA GLY A 110 -9.23 0.70 -7.06
C GLY A 110 -8.53 -0.01 -5.93
N LEU A 111 -8.64 -1.33 -5.89
CA LEU A 111 -7.94 -2.15 -4.92
C LEU A 111 -7.47 -3.46 -5.55
N GLU A 112 -6.42 -4.02 -4.99
CA GLU A 112 -5.91 -5.37 -5.26
C GLU A 112 -5.35 -5.96 -3.96
N TRP A 113 -5.26 -7.28 -3.91
CA TRP A 113 -4.48 -7.98 -2.90
C TRP A 113 -3.01 -8.09 -3.32
N ASP A 114 -2.10 -7.77 -2.41
CA ASP A 114 -0.69 -8.14 -2.49
C ASP A 114 -0.35 -8.99 -1.26
N ASN A 115 -0.39 -10.30 -1.43
CA ASN A 115 -0.30 -11.28 -0.36
C ASN A 115 -1.39 -11.06 0.70
N ASP A 116 -1.04 -10.62 1.91
CA ASP A 116 -1.96 -10.32 3.01
C ASP A 116 -2.26 -8.82 3.16
N ASN A 117 -1.71 -7.98 2.28
CA ASN A 117 -1.91 -6.53 2.26
C ASN A 117 -2.96 -6.14 1.21
N ILE A 118 -3.60 -5.01 1.42
CA ILE A 118 -4.47 -4.37 0.44
C ILE A 118 -3.70 -3.23 -0.23
N LEU A 119 -3.61 -3.29 -1.55
CA LEU A 119 -3.18 -2.18 -2.38
C LEU A 119 -4.37 -1.27 -2.68
N ILE A 120 -4.22 0.01 -2.41
CA ILE A 120 -5.21 1.04 -2.69
C ILE A 120 -4.65 1.95 -3.78
N TYR A 121 -5.32 1.96 -4.92
CA TYR A 121 -4.98 2.82 -6.06
C TYR A 121 -5.75 4.11 -5.99
N ASN A 122 -5.05 5.23 -5.85
CA ASN A 122 -5.65 6.55 -5.98
C ASN A 122 -5.45 7.06 -7.42
N VAL A 123 -6.53 6.98 -8.21
CA VAL A 123 -6.49 7.33 -9.64
C VAL A 123 -6.07 8.78 -9.87
N ARG A 124 -6.50 9.71 -9.01
CA ARG A 124 -6.22 11.14 -9.19
C ARG A 124 -4.80 11.52 -8.78
N GLY A 125 -4.25 10.80 -7.81
CA GLY A 125 -2.88 11.04 -7.30
C GLY A 125 -1.81 10.25 -8.05
N ASN A 126 -2.18 9.29 -8.91
CA ASN A 126 -1.28 8.33 -9.52
C ASN A 126 -0.37 7.65 -8.48
N ILE A 127 -0.95 7.24 -7.36
CA ILE A 127 -0.24 6.56 -6.28
C ILE A 127 -0.90 5.21 -5.97
N VAL A 128 -0.08 4.28 -5.50
CA VAL A 128 -0.52 3.03 -4.88
C VAL A 128 -0.01 3.00 -3.44
N ILE A 129 -0.89 2.64 -2.53
CA ILE A 129 -0.63 2.57 -1.10
C ILE A 129 -0.88 1.13 -0.65
N SER A 130 0.10 0.51 -0.02
CA SER A 130 -0.03 -0.82 0.58
C SER A 130 -0.39 -0.69 2.06
N VAL A 131 -1.45 -1.37 2.48
CA VAL A 131 -1.99 -1.32 3.84
C VAL A 131 -2.08 -2.73 4.41
N ASP A 132 -1.56 -2.94 5.60
CA ASP A 132 -1.65 -4.22 6.29
C ASP A 132 -3.04 -4.42 6.96
N SER A 133 -3.27 -5.62 7.48
CA SER A 133 -4.53 -5.98 8.14
C SER A 133 -4.84 -5.19 9.42
N LYS A 134 -3.88 -4.43 9.96
CA LYS A 134 -4.09 -3.54 11.11
C LYS A 134 -4.55 -2.15 10.69
N GLY A 135 -4.31 -1.77 9.44
CA GLY A 135 -4.54 -0.44 8.89
C GLY A 135 -3.26 0.40 8.83
N ASP A 136 -2.09 -0.21 9.09
CA ASP A 136 -0.82 0.49 8.98
C ASP A 136 -0.40 0.56 7.50
N VAL A 137 0.02 1.75 7.04
CA VAL A 137 0.61 1.90 5.70
C VAL A 137 2.01 1.33 5.72
N VAL A 138 2.26 0.32 4.89
CA VAL A 138 3.55 -0.39 4.81
C VAL A 138 4.41 0.04 3.64
N ALA A 139 3.81 0.58 2.58
CA ALA A 139 4.52 1.12 1.43
C ALA A 139 3.66 2.10 0.64
N VAL A 140 4.31 3.01 -0.08
CA VAL A 140 3.68 3.94 -1.03
C VAL A 140 4.59 4.07 -2.23
N ASP A 141 4.05 3.87 -3.44
CA ASP A 141 4.74 4.08 -4.70
C ASP A 141 3.93 5.02 -5.60
N LYS A 142 4.61 5.66 -6.52
CA LYS A 142 3.97 6.42 -7.60
C LYS A 142 3.73 5.51 -8.79
N ILE A 143 2.54 5.58 -9.38
CA ILE A 143 2.23 4.88 -10.64
C ILE A 143 2.83 5.70 -11.78
N ALA A 144 3.74 5.08 -12.54
CA ALA A 144 4.41 5.74 -13.65
C ALA A 144 3.42 6.11 -14.77
N ASP A 145 3.61 7.26 -15.41
CA ASP A 145 2.80 7.68 -16.55
C ASP A 145 3.27 7.00 -17.84
N THR A 146 2.91 5.74 -18.01
CA THR A 146 3.25 4.92 -19.19
C THR A 146 2.00 4.50 -19.96
N ILE A 147 2.18 4.18 -21.24
CA ILE A 147 1.07 3.64 -22.08
C ILE A 147 0.54 2.33 -21.48
N ASN A 148 1.42 1.48 -20.93
CA ASN A 148 1.02 0.23 -20.31
C ASN A 148 0.12 0.47 -19.11
N ASN A 149 0.47 1.42 -18.25
CA ASN A 149 -0.35 1.79 -17.10
C ASN A 149 -1.70 2.39 -17.50
N GLN A 150 -1.75 3.23 -18.55
CA GLN A 150 -3.00 3.76 -19.06
C GLN A 150 -3.92 2.65 -19.60
N LEU A 151 -3.35 1.63 -20.26
CA LEU A 151 -4.11 0.45 -20.72
C LEU A 151 -4.56 -0.42 -19.54
N TYR A 152 -3.71 -0.60 -18.54
CA TYR A 152 -4.03 -1.36 -17.34
C TYR A 152 -5.18 -0.70 -16.56
N TRP A 153 -5.13 0.61 -16.33
CA TRP A 153 -6.24 1.38 -15.76
C TRP A 153 -7.55 1.14 -16.48
N LYS A 154 -7.52 1.22 -17.81
CA LYS A 154 -8.72 1.05 -18.64
C LYS A 154 -9.31 -0.35 -18.52
N ASN A 155 -8.47 -1.36 -18.43
CA ASN A 155 -8.90 -2.75 -18.44
C ASN A 155 -9.24 -3.29 -17.05
N THR A 156 -8.67 -2.74 -15.97
CA THR A 156 -8.82 -3.25 -14.61
C THR A 156 -9.76 -2.38 -13.77
N VAL A 157 -9.50 -1.08 -13.67
CA VAL A 157 -10.25 -0.19 -12.77
C VAL A 157 -11.52 0.37 -13.43
N TYR A 158 -11.52 0.52 -14.76
CA TYR A 158 -12.68 1.04 -15.50
C TYR A 158 -13.54 -0.03 -16.17
N ALA A 159 -13.11 -1.28 -16.19
CA ALA A 159 -13.84 -2.37 -16.82
C ALA A 159 -15.00 -2.93 -15.97
N THR A 160 -15.09 -2.57 -14.70
CA THR A 160 -16.24 -2.88 -13.84
C THR A 160 -17.42 -1.99 -14.21
N LYS A 161 -18.14 -2.38 -15.24
CA LYS A 161 -19.48 -1.89 -15.58
C LYS A 161 -20.49 -3.01 -15.46
#